data_c3a25881c9e4d40b3a8fc1af790520e8
#
_entry.id   c3a25881c9e4d40b3a8fc1af790520e8
#
_cell.length_a   1.000
_cell.length_b   1.000
_cell.length_c   1.000
_cell.angle_alpha   90.00
_cell.angle_beta   90.00
_cell.angle_gamma   90.00
#
_symmetry.space_group_name_H-M   'P 1'
#
loop_
_entity.id
_entity.type
_entity.pdbx_description
1 polymer ?
#
loop_
_entity_poly.entity_id
_entity_poly.type
_entity_poly.pdbx_seq_one_letter_code
_entity_poly.pdbx_strand_id
1 'polypeptide(L)'
;MEQNNVNTVEETVVEESTVSTPPAGFQVIVREFLKDKLALFALILLTLIFLIIFVGPFFIDQETALKVNILGRYKAPSNAHILGTDESGRDVLALLIIGARNSVLIGFSVTILTCIVGIFVGLISGYYGKWVDTTLMRIVDFIMILPTLMIIIVFVTVIPNYTMVHFVLIMTAFYWVGSARLFRTRTLQEASLDYVNASKTLGSSDLRIMFREILPNLSSLIIVNLILRLAGNIGIETGLTYLGFGLPFTTPSLGSLISAAKNADIIENKLWVWVPAVVLIFIMMLCINYVGQALQRAADSRQRLG
;
A
#
# COMPACT_ATOMS: atom_id res chain seq x y z
N MET A 1 -73.55 -46.72 16.81
CA MET A 1 -73.44 -45.26 16.61
C MET A 1 -71.99 -44.91 16.81
N GLU A 2 -71.23 -44.98 15.71
CA GLU A 2 -69.86 -44.64 15.72
C GLU A 2 -69.67 -43.60 14.60
N GLN A 3 -69.26 -42.40 14.99
CA GLN A 3 -69.00 -41.30 14.07
C GLN A 3 -67.52 -41.38 13.59
N ASN A 4 -67.36 -41.58 12.31
CA ASN A 4 -66.08 -41.45 11.59
C ASN A 4 -65.65 -40.00 11.60
N ASN A 5 -64.52 -39.68 12.24
CA ASN A 5 -63.77 -38.46 12.08
C ASN A 5 -62.72 -38.68 10.98
N VAL A 6 -62.96 -38.12 9.83
CA VAL A 6 -61.99 -38.01 8.74
C VAL A 6 -61.07 -36.86 9.05
N ASN A 7 -59.84 -37.16 9.38
CA ASN A 7 -58.76 -36.18 9.52
C ASN A 7 -58.35 -35.70 8.12
N THR A 8 -58.69 -34.48 7.79
CA THR A 8 -58.10 -33.73 6.69
C THR A 8 -56.65 -33.36 7.04
N VAL A 9 -55.71 -34.00 6.35
CA VAL A 9 -54.30 -33.62 6.37
C VAL A 9 -54.19 -32.37 5.54
N GLU A 10 -54.01 -31.20 6.18
CA GLU A 10 -53.56 -29.99 5.54
C GLU A 10 -52.13 -30.19 5.00
N GLU A 11 -52.01 -30.28 3.68
CA GLU A 11 -50.71 -30.13 2.98
C GLU A 11 -50.18 -28.71 3.25
N THR A 12 -49.28 -28.58 4.23
CA THR A 12 -48.43 -27.40 4.34
C THR A 12 -47.52 -27.37 3.14
N VAL A 13 -47.82 -26.49 2.20
CA VAL A 13 -46.92 -26.07 1.13
C VAL A 13 -45.65 -25.49 1.79
N VAL A 14 -44.61 -26.28 1.84
CA VAL A 14 -43.28 -25.81 2.20
C VAL A 14 -42.86 -24.85 1.09
N GLU A 15 -42.99 -23.56 1.33
CA GLU A 15 -42.33 -22.54 0.49
C GLU A 15 -40.85 -22.92 0.43
N GLU A 16 -40.40 -23.37 -0.74
CA GLU A 16 -38.99 -23.46 -1.06
C GLU A 16 -38.38 -22.05 -0.92
N SER A 17 -37.85 -21.80 0.27
CA SER A 17 -36.96 -20.66 0.45
C SER A 17 -35.83 -20.84 -0.52
N THR A 18 -35.85 -20.04 -1.62
CA THR A 18 -34.74 -19.93 -2.54
C THR A 18 -33.51 -19.60 -1.71
N VAL A 19 -32.68 -20.61 -1.47
CA VAL A 19 -31.35 -20.42 -0.87
C VAL A 19 -30.57 -19.56 -1.85
N SER A 20 -30.64 -18.23 -1.61
CA SER A 20 -29.81 -17.30 -2.36
C SER A 20 -28.36 -17.67 -2.05
N THR A 21 -27.68 -18.23 -3.03
CA THR A 21 -26.23 -18.45 -2.95
C THR A 21 -25.59 -17.15 -2.45
N PRO A 22 -24.81 -17.21 -1.36
CA PRO A 22 -24.17 -15.99 -0.85
C PRO A 22 -23.33 -15.37 -1.98
N PRO A 23 -23.47 -14.07 -2.25
CA PRO A 23 -22.76 -13.43 -3.34
C PRO A 23 -21.25 -13.64 -3.15
N ALA A 24 -20.53 -13.92 -4.24
CA ALA A 24 -19.10 -14.16 -4.24
C ALA A 24 -18.39 -13.10 -3.39
N GLY A 25 -17.55 -13.53 -2.44
CA GLY A 25 -17.07 -12.69 -1.35
C GLY A 25 -16.44 -11.35 -1.74
N PHE A 26 -15.90 -11.22 -2.96
CA PHE A 26 -15.37 -9.95 -3.50
C PHE A 26 -16.50 -8.95 -3.84
N GLN A 27 -17.62 -9.42 -4.34
CA GLN A 27 -18.77 -8.57 -4.68
C GLN A 27 -19.38 -7.89 -3.43
N VAL A 28 -19.38 -8.57 -2.29
CA VAL A 28 -19.83 -8.01 -1.01
C VAL A 28 -18.91 -6.86 -0.58
N ILE A 29 -17.59 -7.06 -0.67
CA ILE A 29 -16.60 -6.04 -0.33
C ILE A 29 -16.80 -4.79 -1.22
N VAL A 30 -16.94 -4.98 -2.52
CA VAL A 30 -17.18 -3.87 -3.45
C VAL A 30 -18.49 -3.15 -3.13
N ARG A 31 -19.56 -3.88 -2.86
CA ARG A 31 -20.88 -3.30 -2.54
C ARG A 31 -20.85 -2.50 -1.24
N GLU A 32 -20.20 -3.02 -0.20
CA GLU A 32 -20.07 -2.30 1.08
C GLU A 32 -19.15 -1.08 0.95
N PHE A 33 -18.06 -1.20 0.21
CA PHE A 33 -17.18 -0.07 -0.10
C PHE A 33 -17.92 1.05 -0.85
N LEU A 34 -18.76 0.70 -1.83
CA LEU A 34 -19.53 1.68 -2.62
C LEU A 34 -20.61 2.43 -1.80
N LYS A 35 -20.99 1.93 -0.62
CA LYS A 35 -21.89 2.65 0.30
C LYS A 35 -21.19 3.78 1.07
N ASP A 36 -19.87 3.70 1.23
CA ASP A 36 -19.09 4.73 1.93
C ASP A 36 -18.76 5.89 0.97
N LYS A 37 -19.57 6.95 1.04
CA LYS A 37 -19.43 8.14 0.16
C LYS A 37 -18.07 8.83 0.30
N LEU A 38 -17.48 8.82 1.51
CA LEU A 38 -16.17 9.41 1.75
C LEU A 38 -15.06 8.56 1.14
N ALA A 39 -15.20 7.22 1.17
CA ALA A 39 -14.27 6.31 0.51
C ALA A 39 -14.30 6.48 -1.01
N LEU A 40 -15.49 6.67 -1.59
CA LEU A 40 -15.63 6.97 -3.01
C LEU A 40 -14.98 8.30 -3.38
N PHE A 41 -15.23 9.35 -2.59
CA PHE A 41 -14.60 10.65 -2.83
C PHE A 41 -13.07 10.55 -2.75
N ALA A 42 -12.54 9.87 -1.72
CA ALA A 42 -11.10 9.65 -1.57
C ALA A 42 -10.52 8.84 -2.73
N LEU A 43 -11.23 7.81 -3.22
CA LEU A 43 -10.81 7.01 -4.37
C LEU A 43 -10.78 7.83 -5.66
N ILE A 44 -11.82 8.64 -5.92
CA ILE A 44 -11.89 9.50 -7.10
C ILE A 44 -10.75 10.53 -7.06
N LEU A 45 -10.54 11.18 -5.93
CA LEU A 45 -9.47 12.16 -5.75
C LEU A 45 -8.09 11.53 -5.95
N LEU A 46 -7.86 10.35 -5.36
CA LEU A 46 -6.61 9.60 -5.52
C LEU A 46 -6.38 9.20 -6.97
N THR A 47 -7.43 8.73 -7.66
CA THR A 47 -7.36 8.37 -9.09
C THR A 47 -7.01 9.58 -9.93
N LEU A 48 -7.61 10.74 -9.65
CA LEU A 48 -7.30 12.00 -10.33
C LEU A 48 -5.84 12.41 -10.11
N ILE A 49 -5.36 12.33 -8.87
CA ILE A 49 -3.96 12.62 -8.54
C ILE A 49 -3.03 11.67 -9.31
N PHE A 50 -3.30 10.36 -9.29
CA PHE A 50 -2.47 9.38 -10.01
C PHE A 50 -2.51 9.62 -11.53
N LEU A 51 -3.65 9.98 -12.09
CA LEU A 51 -3.75 10.34 -13.49
C LEU A 51 -2.85 11.54 -13.81
N ILE A 52 -2.89 12.60 -12.99
CA ILE A 52 -2.03 13.79 -13.18
C ILE A 52 -0.54 13.43 -13.07
N ILE A 53 -0.12 12.68 -12.07
CA ILE A 53 1.31 12.38 -11.85
C ILE A 53 1.87 11.36 -12.83
N PHE A 54 1.06 10.47 -13.41
CA PHE A 54 1.52 9.47 -14.38
C PHE A 54 1.37 9.94 -15.84
N VAL A 55 0.34 10.72 -16.15
CA VAL A 55 0.09 11.25 -17.50
C VAL A 55 0.75 12.61 -17.70
N GLY A 56 0.77 13.46 -16.66
CA GLY A 56 1.36 14.80 -16.73
C GLY A 56 2.80 14.86 -17.26
N PRO A 57 3.71 13.96 -16.83
CA PRO A 57 5.10 13.95 -17.34
C PRO A 57 5.24 13.75 -18.84
N PHE A 58 4.24 13.23 -19.54
CA PHE A 58 4.25 13.12 -21.02
C PHE A 58 4.02 14.46 -21.71
N PHE A 59 3.43 15.43 -21.01
CA PHE A 59 3.19 16.79 -21.51
C PHE A 59 4.25 17.80 -21.04
N ILE A 60 5.17 17.35 -20.17
CA ILE A 60 6.25 18.18 -19.64
C ILE A 60 7.54 17.79 -20.36
N ASP A 61 8.18 18.75 -21.01
CA ASP A 61 9.54 18.57 -21.50
C ASP A 61 10.49 18.48 -20.31
N GLN A 62 10.86 17.24 -19.96
CA GLN A 62 11.68 16.96 -18.77
C GLN A 62 13.07 17.55 -18.87
N GLU A 63 13.67 17.64 -20.09
CA GLU A 63 14.99 18.23 -20.26
C GLU A 63 14.97 19.72 -19.92
N THR A 64 13.97 20.43 -20.42
CA THR A 64 13.79 21.86 -20.12
C THR A 64 13.38 22.10 -18.68
N ALA A 65 12.46 21.28 -18.13
CA ALA A 65 11.95 21.42 -16.76
C ALA A 65 13.02 21.17 -15.69
N LEU A 66 13.95 20.25 -15.94
CA LEU A 66 15.04 19.91 -15.00
C LEU A 66 16.31 20.75 -15.23
N LYS A 67 16.35 21.55 -16.29
CA LYS A 67 17.52 22.41 -16.60
C LYS A 67 17.66 23.51 -15.58
N VAL A 68 18.88 23.64 -15.06
CA VAL A 68 19.23 24.72 -14.12
C VAL A 68 19.23 26.07 -14.85
N ASN A 69 18.47 27.04 -14.30
CA ASN A 69 18.42 28.42 -14.81
C ASN A 69 18.67 29.41 -13.65
N ILE A 70 19.91 29.73 -13.39
CA ILE A 70 20.33 30.58 -12.27
C ILE A 70 19.65 31.95 -12.27
N LEU A 71 19.37 32.52 -13.45
CA LEU A 71 18.67 33.81 -13.58
C LEU A 71 17.17 33.72 -13.23
N GLY A 72 16.63 32.52 -13.22
CA GLY A 72 15.23 32.22 -12.88
C GLY A 72 15.00 31.82 -11.42
N ARG A 73 15.98 31.92 -10.54
CA ARG A 73 15.88 31.44 -9.14
C ARG A 73 14.78 32.13 -8.34
N TYR A 74 13.99 31.35 -7.62
CA TYR A 74 12.96 31.81 -6.67
C TYR A 74 11.97 32.83 -7.24
N LYS A 75 11.65 32.76 -8.52
CA LYS A 75 10.56 33.58 -9.08
C LYS A 75 9.24 33.16 -8.44
N ALA A 76 8.48 34.14 -8.01
CA ALA A 76 7.14 33.93 -7.47
C ALA A 76 6.20 33.34 -8.54
N PRO A 77 5.08 32.72 -8.13
CA PRO A 77 4.04 32.24 -9.02
C PRO A 77 3.62 33.28 -10.06
N SER A 78 3.57 32.89 -11.32
CA SER A 78 3.26 33.76 -12.46
C SER A 78 2.64 32.95 -13.61
N ASN A 79 2.15 33.62 -14.66
CA ASN A 79 1.62 32.94 -15.84
C ASN A 79 2.68 32.08 -16.58
N ALA A 80 3.96 32.40 -16.45
CA ALA A 80 5.07 31.60 -17.01
C ALA A 80 5.44 30.40 -16.13
N HIS A 81 5.26 30.52 -14.81
CA HIS A 81 5.56 29.50 -13.82
C HIS A 81 4.43 29.48 -12.79
N ILE A 82 3.43 28.60 -12.98
CA ILE A 82 2.17 28.56 -12.18
C ILE A 82 2.47 28.45 -10.67
N LEU A 83 3.40 27.60 -10.28
CA LEU A 83 3.88 27.46 -8.89
C LEU A 83 5.24 28.12 -8.66
N GLY A 84 5.67 29.03 -9.54
CA GLY A 84 6.99 29.68 -9.41
C GLY A 84 8.15 28.73 -9.68
N THR A 85 9.35 29.14 -9.25
CA THR A 85 10.60 28.39 -9.47
C THR A 85 11.33 28.10 -8.16
N ASP A 86 12.19 27.06 -8.19
CA ASP A 86 13.01 26.60 -7.07
C ASP A 86 14.36 27.36 -6.96
N GLU A 87 15.25 26.85 -6.10
CA GLU A 87 16.60 27.37 -5.90
C GLU A 87 17.49 27.28 -7.15
N SER A 88 17.20 26.36 -8.04
CA SER A 88 17.92 26.15 -9.30
C SER A 88 17.24 26.84 -10.49
N GLY A 89 16.14 27.58 -10.26
CA GLY A 89 15.35 28.22 -11.31
C GLY A 89 14.50 27.25 -12.12
N ARG A 90 14.24 26.04 -11.62
CA ARG A 90 13.40 25.02 -12.27
C ARG A 90 11.94 25.24 -11.90
N ASP A 91 11.02 24.87 -12.78
CA ASP A 91 9.57 25.02 -12.55
C ASP A 91 9.08 24.08 -11.45
N VAL A 92 8.49 24.64 -10.37
CA VAL A 92 8.04 23.89 -9.21
C VAL A 92 6.87 22.96 -9.55
N LEU A 93 5.96 23.33 -10.47
CA LEU A 93 4.85 22.46 -10.87
C LEU A 93 5.38 21.21 -11.59
N ALA A 94 6.33 21.38 -12.50
CA ALA A 94 6.96 20.27 -13.19
C ALA A 94 7.71 19.34 -12.22
N LEU A 95 8.48 19.92 -11.29
CA LEU A 95 9.16 19.16 -10.24
C LEU A 95 8.20 18.44 -9.33
N LEU A 96 7.05 19.04 -9.00
CA LEU A 96 5.99 18.43 -8.17
C LEU A 96 5.41 17.19 -8.84
N ILE A 97 5.06 17.28 -10.13
CA ILE A 97 4.48 16.17 -10.89
C ILE A 97 5.49 15.03 -11.06
N ILE A 98 6.72 15.35 -11.50
CA ILE A 98 7.79 14.35 -11.68
C ILE A 98 8.18 13.74 -10.34
N GLY A 99 8.34 14.58 -9.31
CA GLY A 99 8.72 14.16 -7.97
C GLY A 99 7.66 13.26 -7.31
N ALA A 100 6.39 13.61 -7.43
CA ALA A 100 5.28 12.79 -6.95
C ALA A 100 5.23 11.42 -7.63
N ARG A 101 5.43 11.38 -8.98
CA ARG A 101 5.54 10.12 -9.72
C ARG A 101 6.66 9.24 -9.18
N ASN A 102 7.85 9.80 -8.96
CA ASN A 102 9.00 9.05 -8.46
C ASN A 102 8.74 8.51 -7.04
N SER A 103 8.22 9.35 -6.13
CA SER A 103 7.88 8.93 -4.76
C SER A 103 6.83 7.82 -4.74
N VAL A 104 5.80 7.91 -5.61
CA VAL A 104 4.76 6.86 -5.71
C VAL A 104 5.33 5.58 -6.30
N LEU A 105 6.15 5.65 -7.35
CA LEU A 105 6.79 4.46 -7.95
C LEU A 105 7.66 3.73 -6.95
N ILE A 106 8.43 4.45 -6.13
CA ILE A 106 9.25 3.83 -5.06
C ILE A 106 8.34 3.19 -4.01
N GLY A 107 7.39 3.96 -3.47
CA GLY A 107 6.46 3.46 -2.46
C GLY A 107 5.72 2.20 -2.94
N PHE A 108 5.29 2.18 -4.20
CA PHE A 108 4.62 1.05 -4.82
C PHE A 108 5.56 -0.16 -4.99
N SER A 109 6.78 0.06 -5.50
CA SER A 109 7.77 -1.00 -5.68
C SER A 109 8.16 -1.65 -4.35
N VAL A 110 8.46 -0.84 -3.33
CA VAL A 110 8.75 -1.33 -1.98
C VAL A 110 7.57 -2.09 -1.40
N THR A 111 6.34 -1.58 -1.59
CA THR A 111 5.13 -2.23 -1.07
C THR A 111 4.91 -3.60 -1.69
N ILE A 112 5.04 -3.73 -3.01
CA ILE A 112 4.89 -5.02 -3.70
C ILE A 112 5.97 -6.00 -3.25
N LEU A 113 7.24 -5.59 -3.28
CA LEU A 113 8.35 -6.48 -2.95
C LEU A 113 8.28 -6.94 -1.48
N THR A 114 8.02 -6.03 -0.54
CA THR A 114 7.87 -6.38 0.88
C THR A 114 6.65 -7.25 1.14
N CYS A 115 5.57 -7.07 0.40
CA CYS A 115 4.38 -7.90 0.49
C CYS A 115 4.66 -9.31 -0.04
N ILE A 116 5.31 -9.43 -1.21
CA ILE A 116 5.68 -10.74 -1.79
C ILE A 116 6.57 -11.52 -0.81
N VAL A 117 7.67 -10.92 -0.33
CA VAL A 117 8.55 -11.58 0.64
C VAL A 117 7.80 -11.94 1.92
N GLY A 118 6.98 -11.01 2.43
CA GLY A 118 6.17 -11.22 3.63
C GLY A 118 5.14 -12.35 3.48
N ILE A 119 4.47 -12.46 2.32
CA ILE A 119 3.54 -13.56 2.02
C ILE A 119 4.28 -14.89 2.00
N PHE A 120 5.39 -14.98 1.27
CA PHE A 120 6.17 -16.22 1.18
C PHE A 120 6.64 -16.70 2.55
N VAL A 121 7.28 -15.83 3.31
CA VAL A 121 7.78 -16.16 4.66
C VAL A 121 6.64 -16.47 5.62
N GLY A 122 5.58 -15.66 5.61
CA GLY A 122 4.42 -15.85 6.47
C GLY A 122 3.64 -17.13 6.15
N LEU A 123 3.46 -17.44 4.87
CA LEU A 123 2.77 -18.64 4.41
C LEU A 123 3.54 -19.92 4.80
N ILE A 124 4.85 -19.96 4.53
CA ILE A 124 5.70 -21.10 4.89
C ILE A 124 5.74 -21.29 6.41
N SER A 125 5.99 -20.22 7.15
CA SER A 125 6.06 -20.23 8.61
C SER A 125 4.74 -20.70 9.23
N GLY A 126 3.61 -20.11 8.81
CA GLY A 126 2.29 -20.44 9.35
C GLY A 126 1.79 -21.84 8.97
N TYR A 127 2.13 -22.34 7.79
CA TYR A 127 1.68 -23.66 7.33
C TYR A 127 2.46 -24.81 7.97
N TYR A 128 3.80 -24.76 7.94
CA TYR A 128 4.61 -25.83 8.51
C TYR A 128 4.70 -25.78 10.03
N GLY A 129 4.63 -24.59 10.61
CA GLY A 129 4.69 -24.42 12.07
C GLY A 129 6.00 -24.93 12.70
N LYS A 130 5.95 -25.32 13.99
CA LYS A 130 7.03 -25.99 14.72
C LYS A 130 8.41 -25.35 14.49
N TRP A 131 9.40 -26.14 14.07
CA TRP A 131 10.78 -25.71 13.87
C TRP A 131 10.93 -24.67 12.74
N VAL A 132 10.21 -24.83 11.63
CA VAL A 132 10.27 -23.89 10.50
C VAL A 132 9.79 -22.52 10.96
N ASP A 133 8.65 -22.47 11.64
CA ASP A 133 8.09 -21.25 12.21
C ASP A 133 9.05 -20.61 13.20
N THR A 134 9.57 -21.39 14.16
CA THR A 134 10.50 -20.88 15.17
C THR A 134 11.74 -20.25 14.52
N THR A 135 12.33 -20.90 13.52
CA THR A 135 13.55 -20.40 12.86
C THR A 135 13.29 -19.13 12.07
N LEU A 136 12.22 -19.12 11.24
CA LEU A 136 11.88 -17.94 10.44
C LEU A 136 11.49 -16.75 11.33
N MET A 137 10.76 -16.98 12.41
CA MET A 137 10.38 -15.91 13.33
C MET A 137 11.57 -15.37 14.13
N ARG A 138 12.59 -16.17 14.42
CA ARG A 138 13.83 -15.65 15.03
C ARG A 138 14.55 -14.66 14.10
N ILE A 139 14.58 -14.93 12.79
CA ILE A 139 15.14 -13.99 11.82
C ILE A 139 14.30 -12.70 11.77
N VAL A 140 12.98 -12.83 11.72
CA VAL A 140 12.05 -11.70 11.76
C VAL A 140 12.25 -10.87 13.02
N ASP A 141 12.32 -11.52 14.19
CA ASP A 141 12.54 -10.86 15.48
C ASP A 141 13.88 -10.13 15.52
N PHE A 142 14.95 -10.76 15.03
CA PHE A 142 16.26 -10.13 14.94
C PHE A 142 16.22 -8.85 14.11
N ILE A 143 15.63 -8.90 12.91
CA ILE A 143 15.52 -7.71 12.04
C ILE A 143 14.69 -6.61 12.70
N MET A 144 13.63 -6.97 13.43
CA MET A 144 12.76 -5.99 14.09
C MET A 144 13.38 -5.25 15.27
N ILE A 145 14.41 -5.86 15.92
CA ILE A 145 15.15 -5.19 17.01
C ILE A 145 16.10 -4.12 16.44
N LEU A 146 16.51 -4.28 15.19
CA LEU A 146 17.46 -3.35 14.57
C LEU A 146 16.84 -1.96 14.37
N PRO A 147 17.58 -0.87 14.61
CA PRO A 147 17.11 0.48 14.31
C PRO A 147 17.09 0.73 12.79
N THR A 148 16.02 0.25 12.15
CA THR A 148 15.90 0.13 10.70
C THR A 148 16.24 1.41 9.95
N LEU A 149 15.74 2.58 10.41
CA LEU A 149 16.04 3.86 9.77
C LEU A 149 17.54 4.18 9.79
N MET A 150 18.23 3.93 10.91
CA MET A 150 19.67 4.18 11.02
C MET A 150 20.46 3.27 10.06
N ILE A 151 20.05 2.02 9.94
CA ILE A 151 20.71 1.05 9.04
C ILE A 151 20.51 1.48 7.58
N ILE A 152 19.32 1.88 7.19
CA ILE A 152 19.06 2.39 5.84
C ILE A 152 19.95 3.59 5.54
N ILE A 153 20.07 4.55 6.47
CA ILE A 153 20.94 5.72 6.32
C ILE A 153 22.40 5.30 6.07
N VAL A 154 22.90 4.32 6.85
CA VAL A 154 24.26 3.80 6.66
C VAL A 154 24.43 3.20 5.27
N PHE A 155 23.52 2.33 4.82
CA PHE A 155 23.61 1.74 3.48
C PHE A 155 23.58 2.77 2.36
N VAL A 156 22.68 3.77 2.47
CA VAL A 156 22.58 4.86 1.49
C VAL A 156 23.90 5.67 1.39
N THR A 157 24.59 5.88 2.50
CA THR A 157 25.83 6.67 2.53
C THR A 157 27.07 5.89 2.08
N VAL A 158 27.07 4.56 2.22
CA VAL A 158 28.24 3.70 1.93
C VAL A 158 28.24 3.20 0.48
N ILE A 159 27.06 3.03 -0.15
CA ILE A 159 26.96 2.45 -1.50
C ILE A 159 27.42 3.48 -2.55
N PRO A 160 28.50 3.18 -3.32
CA PRO A 160 28.91 4.06 -4.42
C PRO A 160 27.88 3.99 -5.57
N ASN A 161 27.75 5.09 -6.32
CA ASN A 161 26.81 5.21 -7.44
C ASN A 161 25.36 4.82 -7.07
N TYR A 162 24.92 5.27 -5.90
CA TYR A 162 23.62 5.00 -5.35
C TYR A 162 22.49 5.47 -6.27
N THR A 163 21.51 4.62 -6.49
CA THR A 163 20.37 4.85 -7.39
C THR A 163 19.04 4.57 -6.69
N MET A 164 17.93 4.96 -7.33
CA MET A 164 16.58 4.62 -6.91
C MET A 164 16.38 3.10 -6.67
N VAL A 165 17.00 2.26 -7.51
CA VAL A 165 16.88 0.79 -7.37
C VAL A 165 17.54 0.31 -6.07
N HIS A 166 18.72 0.83 -5.74
CA HIS A 166 19.39 0.51 -4.47
C HIS A 166 18.49 0.88 -3.28
N PHE A 167 17.84 2.06 -3.33
CA PHE A 167 16.92 2.49 -2.29
C PHE A 167 15.75 1.53 -2.10
N VAL A 168 15.09 1.13 -3.19
CA VAL A 168 13.99 0.15 -3.15
C VAL A 168 14.43 -1.18 -2.56
N LEU A 169 15.61 -1.67 -2.96
CA LEU A 169 16.13 -2.95 -2.44
C LEU A 169 16.48 -2.88 -0.96
N ILE A 170 17.12 -1.79 -0.50
CA ILE A 170 17.45 -1.60 0.91
C ILE A 170 16.17 -1.51 1.75
N MET A 171 15.20 -0.69 1.34
CA MET A 171 13.92 -0.63 2.04
C MET A 171 13.24 -2.00 2.08
N THR A 172 13.23 -2.72 0.96
CA THR A 172 12.64 -4.05 0.89
C THR A 172 13.30 -5.02 1.86
N ALA A 173 14.62 -5.00 1.98
CA ALA A 173 15.38 -5.90 2.85
C ALA A 173 14.98 -5.81 4.34
N PHE A 174 14.44 -4.66 4.78
CA PHE A 174 14.08 -4.46 6.19
C PHE A 174 12.57 -4.34 6.45
N TYR A 175 11.76 -3.88 5.49
CA TYR A 175 10.33 -3.60 5.75
C TYR A 175 9.38 -4.77 5.51
N TRP A 176 9.85 -5.92 5.01
CA TRP A 176 9.01 -7.12 4.79
C TRP A 176 8.57 -7.81 6.08
N VAL A 177 9.32 -7.66 7.17
CA VAL A 177 9.14 -8.41 8.43
C VAL A 177 7.75 -8.23 9.05
N GLY A 178 7.18 -7.03 8.99
CA GLY A 178 5.83 -6.77 9.50
C GLY A 178 4.74 -7.48 8.68
N SER A 179 4.90 -7.57 7.35
CA SER A 179 4.00 -8.35 6.49
C SER A 179 4.14 -9.85 6.79
N ALA A 180 5.36 -10.36 7.01
CA ALA A 180 5.58 -11.76 7.33
C ALA A 180 4.84 -12.18 8.61
N ARG A 181 4.91 -11.39 9.69
CA ARG A 181 4.15 -11.66 10.92
C ARG A 181 2.64 -11.67 10.70
N LEU A 182 2.14 -10.69 9.94
CA LEU A 182 0.72 -10.60 9.65
C LEU A 182 0.23 -11.85 8.90
N PHE A 183 0.90 -12.19 7.80
CA PHE A 183 0.51 -13.36 6.99
C PHE A 183 0.74 -14.68 7.71
N ARG A 184 1.80 -14.81 8.53
CA ARG A 184 1.98 -15.98 9.40
C ARG A 184 0.78 -16.20 10.32
N THR A 185 0.34 -15.17 11.03
CA THR A 185 -0.79 -15.28 11.98
C THR A 185 -2.05 -15.73 11.27
N ARG A 186 -2.35 -15.20 10.11
CA ARG A 186 -3.52 -15.60 9.33
C ARG A 186 -3.37 -16.98 8.71
N THR A 187 -2.17 -17.34 8.22
CA THR A 187 -1.92 -18.68 7.69
C THR A 187 -2.07 -19.75 8.78
N LEU A 188 -1.63 -19.49 10.01
CA LEU A 188 -1.83 -20.40 11.15
C LEU A 188 -3.32 -20.65 11.41
N GLN A 189 -4.15 -19.61 11.34
CA GLN A 189 -5.60 -19.72 11.50
C GLN A 189 -6.21 -20.55 10.37
N GLU A 190 -5.89 -20.24 9.11
CA GLU A 190 -6.41 -20.96 7.95
C GLU A 190 -5.94 -22.42 7.92
N ALA A 191 -4.69 -22.70 8.26
CA ALA A 191 -4.10 -24.04 8.26
C ALA A 191 -4.74 -24.98 9.30
N SER A 192 -5.43 -24.46 10.30
CA SER A 192 -6.16 -25.24 11.31
C SER A 192 -7.59 -25.62 10.92
N LEU A 193 -8.12 -25.09 9.81
CA LEU A 193 -9.50 -25.31 9.38
C LEU A 193 -9.70 -26.69 8.74
N ASP A 194 -10.94 -27.20 8.82
CA ASP A 194 -11.30 -28.56 8.40
C ASP A 194 -11.05 -28.81 6.91
N TYR A 195 -11.26 -27.81 6.05
CA TYR A 195 -11.01 -27.97 4.61
C TYR A 195 -9.53 -28.26 4.29
N VAL A 196 -8.59 -27.66 5.05
CA VAL A 196 -7.15 -27.93 4.92
C VAL A 196 -6.81 -29.34 5.37
N ASN A 197 -7.40 -29.78 6.51
CA ASN A 197 -7.22 -31.13 7.03
C ASN A 197 -7.80 -32.18 6.08
N ALA A 198 -8.96 -31.92 5.49
CA ALA A 198 -9.56 -32.76 4.47
C ALA A 198 -8.66 -32.91 3.23
N SER A 199 -8.13 -31.79 2.72
CA SER A 199 -7.20 -31.79 1.57
C SER A 199 -5.93 -32.58 1.88
N LYS A 200 -5.37 -32.47 3.08
CA LYS A 200 -4.22 -33.29 3.51
C LYS A 200 -4.55 -34.77 3.53
N THR A 201 -5.72 -35.14 4.07
CA THR A 201 -6.17 -36.54 4.13
C THR A 201 -6.39 -37.13 2.74
N LEU A 202 -6.85 -36.32 1.78
CA LEU A 202 -7.00 -36.69 0.37
C LEU A 202 -5.67 -36.76 -0.40
N GLY A 203 -4.53 -36.48 0.25
CA GLY A 203 -3.20 -36.57 -0.35
C GLY A 203 -2.78 -35.38 -1.20
N SER A 204 -3.42 -34.21 -1.04
CA SER A 204 -2.95 -32.99 -1.71
C SER A 204 -1.55 -32.60 -1.22
N SER A 205 -0.68 -32.17 -2.14
CA SER A 205 0.66 -31.71 -1.77
C SER A 205 0.61 -30.38 -0.99
N ASP A 206 1.57 -30.17 -0.09
CA ASP A 206 1.66 -28.95 0.73
C ASP A 206 1.67 -27.67 -0.10
N LEU A 207 2.43 -27.62 -1.19
CA LEU A 207 2.47 -26.47 -2.09
C LEU A 207 1.09 -26.19 -2.71
N ARG A 208 0.35 -27.24 -3.10
CA ARG A 208 -1.00 -27.09 -3.64
C ARG A 208 -1.94 -26.48 -2.59
N ILE A 209 -1.89 -26.97 -1.37
CA ILE A 209 -2.72 -26.47 -0.26
C ILE A 209 -2.37 -25.01 0.00
N MET A 210 -1.09 -24.67 0.17
CA MET A 210 -0.65 -23.30 0.45
C MET A 210 -1.08 -22.32 -0.65
N PHE A 211 -0.85 -22.62 -1.93
CA PHE A 211 -1.07 -21.67 -3.01
C PHE A 211 -2.47 -21.69 -3.61
N ARG A 212 -3.20 -22.80 -3.55
CA ARG A 212 -4.53 -22.94 -4.16
C ARG A 212 -5.69 -22.91 -3.16
N GLU A 213 -5.41 -23.12 -1.90
CA GLU A 213 -6.44 -23.15 -0.87
C GLU A 213 -6.26 -22.05 0.16
N ILE A 214 -5.10 -21.93 0.81
CA ILE A 214 -4.86 -20.93 1.84
C ILE A 214 -4.67 -19.52 1.23
N LEU A 215 -3.75 -19.35 0.27
CA LEU A 215 -3.41 -18.03 -0.27
C LEU A 215 -4.61 -17.29 -0.88
N PRO A 216 -5.53 -17.91 -1.65
CA PRO A 216 -6.73 -17.24 -2.14
C PRO A 216 -7.65 -16.74 -1.01
N ASN A 217 -7.75 -17.46 0.11
CA ASN A 217 -8.52 -17.04 1.26
C ASN A 217 -7.92 -15.83 1.98
N LEU A 218 -6.60 -15.60 1.82
CA LEU A 218 -5.92 -14.41 2.33
C LEU A 218 -6.02 -13.20 1.39
N SER A 219 -6.65 -13.31 0.22
CA SER A 219 -6.66 -12.27 -0.82
C SER A 219 -7.17 -10.91 -0.33
N SER A 220 -8.25 -10.87 0.45
CA SER A 220 -8.79 -9.64 1.02
C SER A 220 -7.77 -8.95 1.94
N LEU A 221 -7.11 -9.73 2.79
CA LEU A 221 -6.07 -9.23 3.69
C LEU A 221 -4.85 -8.71 2.92
N ILE A 222 -4.47 -9.40 1.84
CA ILE A 222 -3.36 -8.97 0.97
C ILE A 222 -3.65 -7.60 0.36
N ILE A 223 -4.84 -7.41 -0.21
CA ILE A 223 -5.24 -6.14 -0.83
C ILE A 223 -5.22 -5.00 0.20
N VAL A 224 -5.85 -5.21 1.36
CA VAL A 224 -5.88 -4.21 2.44
C VAL A 224 -4.46 -3.87 2.92
N ASN A 225 -3.62 -4.89 3.13
CA ASN A 225 -2.23 -4.69 3.56
C ASN A 225 -1.42 -3.91 2.51
N LEU A 226 -1.56 -4.21 1.21
CA LEU A 226 -0.89 -3.49 0.13
C LEU A 226 -1.26 -1.99 0.16
N ILE A 227 -2.55 -1.67 0.27
CA ILE A 227 -3.00 -0.27 0.23
C ILE A 227 -2.50 0.50 1.46
N LEU A 228 -2.65 -0.05 2.66
CA LEU A 228 -2.22 0.63 3.89
C LEU A 228 -0.70 0.80 3.96
N ARG A 229 0.07 -0.19 3.50
CA ARG A 229 1.53 -0.10 3.45
C ARG A 229 2.02 0.88 2.39
N LEU A 230 1.30 1.07 1.29
CA LEU A 230 1.66 2.03 0.26
C LEU A 230 1.78 3.45 0.85
N ALA A 231 0.79 3.89 1.61
CA ALA A 231 0.84 5.19 2.28
C ALA A 231 2.07 5.30 3.22
N GLY A 232 2.30 4.28 4.05
CA GLY A 232 3.44 4.25 4.96
C GLY A 232 4.79 4.31 4.23
N ASN A 233 4.96 3.52 3.17
CA ASN A 233 6.21 3.46 2.40
C ASN A 233 6.50 4.76 1.64
N ILE A 234 5.47 5.43 1.08
CA ILE A 234 5.61 6.78 0.50
C ILE A 234 6.07 7.78 1.59
N GLY A 235 5.46 7.72 2.78
CA GLY A 235 5.83 8.60 3.89
C GLY A 235 7.27 8.38 4.37
N ILE A 236 7.72 7.12 4.46
CA ILE A 236 9.10 6.78 4.85
C ILE A 236 10.09 7.26 3.78
N GLU A 237 9.82 7.00 2.49
CA GLU A 237 10.64 7.50 1.39
C GLU A 237 10.79 9.03 1.46
N THR A 238 9.66 9.72 1.56
CA THR A 238 9.64 11.18 1.64
C THR A 238 10.41 11.70 2.86
N GLY A 239 10.24 11.06 4.03
CA GLY A 239 10.96 11.41 5.25
C GLY A 239 12.47 11.20 5.13
N LEU A 240 12.92 10.07 4.58
CA LEU A 240 14.34 9.80 4.36
C LEU A 240 14.94 10.76 3.33
N THR A 241 14.24 11.05 2.24
CA THR A 241 14.69 12.01 1.23
C THR A 241 14.71 13.43 1.78
N TYR A 242 13.72 13.81 2.60
CA TYR A 242 13.76 15.08 3.34
C TYR A 242 15.00 15.19 4.21
N LEU A 243 15.38 14.12 4.93
CA LEU A 243 16.58 14.10 5.75
C LEU A 243 17.87 14.16 4.93
N GLY A 244 17.83 13.83 3.64
CA GLY A 244 19.00 13.78 2.73
C GLY A 244 19.55 12.36 2.53
N PHE A 245 18.84 11.33 3.02
CA PHE A 245 19.24 9.91 2.95
C PHE A 245 18.24 9.06 2.14
N GLY A 246 17.52 9.68 1.22
CA GLY A 246 16.60 9.02 0.31
C GLY A 246 17.15 8.96 -1.11
N LEU A 247 16.46 9.60 -2.04
CA LEU A 247 16.88 9.63 -3.44
C LEU A 247 18.12 10.52 -3.69
N PRO A 248 18.90 10.22 -4.75
CA PRO A 248 19.95 11.11 -5.22
C PRO A 248 19.39 12.51 -5.50
N PHE A 249 20.18 13.55 -5.23
CA PHE A 249 19.77 14.96 -5.43
C PHE A 249 19.38 15.29 -6.88
N THR A 250 19.85 14.50 -7.84
CA THR A 250 19.50 14.64 -9.25
C THR A 250 18.10 14.12 -9.60
N THR A 251 17.49 13.36 -8.70
CA THR A 251 16.17 12.74 -8.90
C THR A 251 15.11 13.50 -8.10
N PRO A 252 14.21 14.25 -8.75
CA PRO A 252 13.13 14.94 -8.06
C PRO A 252 12.22 13.95 -7.31
N SER A 253 11.81 14.33 -6.10
CA SER A 253 10.83 13.62 -5.30
C SER A 253 10.04 14.60 -4.42
N LEU A 254 8.95 14.14 -3.80
CA LEU A 254 8.23 14.97 -2.83
C LEU A 254 9.14 15.34 -1.65
N GLY A 255 9.96 14.40 -1.18
CA GLY A 255 10.91 14.63 -0.09
C GLY A 255 11.98 15.66 -0.44
N SER A 256 12.50 15.68 -1.69
CA SER A 256 13.48 16.66 -2.12
C SER A 256 12.89 18.08 -2.18
N LEU A 257 11.64 18.23 -2.64
CA LEU A 257 10.95 19.53 -2.64
C LEU A 257 10.70 20.03 -1.21
N ILE A 258 10.24 19.15 -0.31
CA ILE A 258 10.01 19.51 1.09
C ILE A 258 11.33 19.85 1.79
N SER A 259 12.45 19.25 1.38
CA SER A 259 13.76 19.51 1.99
C SER A 259 14.25 20.95 1.82
N ALA A 260 13.73 21.68 0.83
CA ALA A 260 13.99 23.12 0.66
C ALA A 260 13.57 23.93 1.90
N ALA A 261 12.54 23.47 2.65
CA ALA A 261 12.08 24.10 3.89
C ALA A 261 13.08 24.02 5.08
N LYS A 262 14.23 23.34 4.91
CA LYS A 262 15.32 23.40 5.89
C LYS A 262 16.00 24.78 5.96
N ASN A 263 15.88 25.57 4.90
CA ASN A 263 16.39 26.92 4.86
C ASN A 263 15.35 27.89 5.44
N ALA A 264 15.76 28.70 6.43
CA ALA A 264 14.88 29.65 7.14
C ALA A 264 14.22 30.67 6.18
N ASP A 265 14.97 31.18 5.19
CA ASP A 265 14.42 32.14 4.22
C ASP A 265 13.36 31.46 3.31
N ILE A 266 13.54 30.19 2.96
CA ILE A 266 12.59 29.45 2.12
C ILE A 266 11.32 29.11 2.88
N ILE A 267 11.43 28.69 4.13
CA ILE A 267 10.26 28.32 4.93
C ILE A 267 9.37 29.53 5.23
N GLU A 268 9.96 30.72 5.41
CA GLU A 268 9.22 31.94 5.76
C GLU A 268 8.74 32.72 4.51
N ASN A 269 9.58 32.86 3.49
CA ASN A 269 9.36 33.81 2.41
C ASN A 269 9.05 33.17 1.06
N LYS A 270 9.24 31.84 0.88
CA LYS A 270 9.13 31.15 -0.42
C LYS A 270 8.24 29.91 -0.31
N LEU A 271 7.05 30.09 0.24
CA LEU A 271 6.08 29.01 0.50
C LEU A 271 5.76 28.18 -0.74
N TRP A 272 5.77 28.78 -1.92
CA TRP A 272 5.45 28.09 -3.17
C TRP A 272 6.42 26.97 -3.55
N VAL A 273 7.63 26.95 -2.98
CA VAL A 273 8.64 25.94 -3.27
C VAL A 273 8.33 24.61 -2.61
N TRP A 274 7.86 24.60 -1.37
CA TRP A 274 7.70 23.39 -0.55
C TRP A 274 6.25 23.05 -0.16
N VAL A 275 5.39 24.05 0.06
CA VAL A 275 4.00 23.84 0.51
C VAL A 275 3.21 22.97 -0.46
N PRO A 276 3.28 23.12 -1.80
CA PRO A 276 2.56 22.26 -2.73
C PRO A 276 2.91 20.77 -2.55
N ALA A 277 4.18 20.44 -2.30
CA ALA A 277 4.61 19.07 -2.06
C ALA A 277 4.07 18.52 -0.73
N VAL A 278 4.05 19.33 0.34
CA VAL A 278 3.47 18.95 1.64
C VAL A 278 1.97 18.70 1.51
N VAL A 279 1.25 19.59 0.85
CA VAL A 279 -0.20 19.45 0.65
C VAL A 279 -0.50 18.21 -0.19
N LEU A 280 0.24 17.98 -1.27
CA LEU A 280 0.03 16.83 -2.14
C LEU A 280 0.26 15.50 -1.40
N ILE A 281 1.38 15.36 -0.67
CA ILE A 281 1.65 14.13 0.09
C ILE A 281 0.61 13.91 1.18
N PHE A 282 0.21 14.96 1.88
CA PHE A 282 -0.79 14.88 2.94
C PHE A 282 -2.13 14.38 2.39
N ILE A 283 -2.61 14.95 1.28
CA ILE A 283 -3.86 14.53 0.63
C ILE A 283 -3.73 13.08 0.12
N MET A 284 -2.62 12.73 -0.54
CA MET A 284 -2.39 11.37 -1.02
C MET A 284 -2.43 10.36 0.13
N MET A 285 -1.68 10.61 1.21
CA MET A 285 -1.63 9.71 2.36
C MET A 285 -2.99 9.56 3.03
N LEU A 286 -3.75 10.65 3.19
CA LEU A 286 -5.11 10.60 3.72
C LEU A 286 -6.03 9.76 2.84
N CYS A 287 -6.02 10.00 1.53
CA CYS A 287 -6.86 9.26 0.59
C CYS A 287 -6.51 7.76 0.59
N ILE A 288 -5.22 7.41 0.49
CA ILE A 288 -4.77 6.01 0.49
C ILE A 288 -5.19 5.32 1.81
N ASN A 289 -4.94 5.95 2.97
CA ASN A 289 -5.32 5.39 4.26
C ASN A 289 -6.83 5.23 4.40
N TYR A 290 -7.62 6.22 3.96
CA TYR A 290 -9.07 6.16 4.08
C TYR A 290 -9.66 5.06 3.19
N VAL A 291 -9.19 4.93 1.94
CA VAL A 291 -9.56 3.84 1.02
C VAL A 291 -9.18 2.49 1.62
N GLY A 292 -7.95 2.36 2.15
CA GLY A 292 -7.48 1.12 2.78
C GLY A 292 -8.33 0.71 3.98
N GLN A 293 -8.66 1.64 4.88
CA GLN A 293 -9.51 1.39 6.03
C GLN A 293 -10.97 1.07 5.64
N ALA A 294 -11.51 1.73 4.62
CA ALA A 294 -12.85 1.41 4.12
C ALA A 294 -12.92 0.00 3.54
N LEU A 295 -11.89 -0.41 2.78
CA LEU A 295 -11.77 -1.78 2.29
C LEU A 295 -11.59 -2.80 3.43
N GLN A 296 -10.85 -2.44 4.46
CA GLN A 296 -10.69 -3.29 5.65
C GLN A 296 -12.04 -3.49 6.35
N ARG A 297 -12.81 -2.41 6.61
CA ARG A 297 -14.15 -2.51 7.20
C ARG A 297 -15.09 -3.38 6.37
N ALA A 298 -15.05 -3.22 5.03
CA ALA A 298 -15.85 -4.03 4.12
C ALA A 298 -15.44 -5.51 4.11
N ALA A 299 -14.15 -5.81 4.27
CA ALA A 299 -13.64 -7.18 4.38
C ALA A 299 -14.02 -7.83 5.73
N ASP A 300 -13.93 -7.07 6.83
CA ASP A 300 -14.26 -7.56 8.18
C ASP A 300 -15.78 -7.80 8.35
N SER A 301 -16.63 -7.04 7.68
CA SER A 301 -18.10 -7.26 7.70
C SER A 301 -18.49 -8.59 7.09
N ARG A 302 -17.73 -9.09 6.12
CA ARG A 302 -17.90 -10.42 5.54
C ARG A 302 -17.69 -11.55 6.54
N GLN A 303 -16.68 -11.44 7.43
CA GLN A 303 -16.37 -12.46 8.43
C GLN A 303 -17.46 -12.61 9.52
N ARG A 304 -18.36 -11.61 9.64
CA ARG A 304 -19.49 -11.64 10.60
C ARG A 304 -20.78 -12.23 10.01
N LEU A 305 -20.86 -12.38 8.69
CA LEU A 305 -22.06 -12.84 7.98
C LEU A 305 -21.91 -14.27 7.44
N GLY A 306 -20.79 -14.91 7.53
CA GLY A 306 -20.49 -16.29 7.17
C GLY A 306 -19.99 -17.09 8.35
#